data_d6a1eb5f102557f29c9064d0890e7c17
#
_entry.id   d6a1eb5f102557f29c9064d0890e7c17
#
_cell.length_a   1.000
_cell.length_b   1.000
_cell.length_c   1.000
_cell.angle_alpha   90.00
_cell.angle_beta   90.00
_cell.angle_gamma   90.00
#
_symmetry.space_group_name_H-M   'P 1'
#
loop_
_entity.id
_entity.type
_entity.pdbx_description
1 polymer ?
#
loop_
_entity_poly.entity_id
_entity_poly.type
_entity_poly.pdbx_seq_one_letter_code
_entity_poly.pdbx_strand_id
1 'polypeptide(L)'
;MRSKKTVFLTGATGTMGHAGLVELSKRLDRFHITLLARPSQINKKKLAAYESMEGVRIVWGDLMNYQDVLNGVTGADYVLHVGGMVSPAADYFPKKTLKVNTTAAKHITDAVKAQPNADQIKVVYIGSVAQTGHRGAPIHWGRTGDPINISVYDHYAISKTIAERIFVESGIKHWVCLRQTGILCPELLLKGSDPITFHVPLNGVLEWATAEDSGRLLANVCEEEVPEEFWNRFYNISSGPSFRLTNYEFEQKLLKAIGCPAPEKIFEPNWFALKNFHGQWYTDADVLENYLHFRSGQTCDEYFRWMAKQVPWYFHLAGVVPPIFIKMGMKTIANKPGLGTLNWIKNRNEKRISAYFGSYEAWEAIPGWDKVDTSRPSETPTFLDHGYDESKPTAEWDIKDMREAAAFRGGKCLSPTMTKGDLAT
;
A
#
# COMPACT_ATOMS: atom_id res chain seq x y z
N MET A 1 -8.33 23.53 -30.84
CA MET A 1 -8.16 22.28 -30.09
C MET A 1 -7.12 22.54 -29.00
N ARG A 2 -7.38 22.20 -27.75
CA ARG A 2 -6.35 22.24 -26.71
C ARG A 2 -5.24 21.24 -27.08
N SER A 3 -3.96 21.58 -26.85
CA SER A 3 -2.87 20.62 -27.05
C SER A 3 -2.99 19.48 -26.04
N LYS A 4 -2.83 18.23 -26.51
CA LYS A 4 -2.83 17.07 -25.61
C LYS A 4 -1.69 17.17 -24.62
N LYS A 5 -1.92 16.76 -23.38
CA LYS A 5 -0.90 16.67 -22.32
C LYS A 5 -0.15 15.36 -22.43
N THR A 6 1.14 15.37 -22.10
CA THR A 6 1.97 14.16 -22.10
C THR A 6 2.10 13.62 -20.67
N VAL A 7 1.72 12.35 -20.48
CA VAL A 7 1.82 11.63 -19.20
C VAL A 7 2.94 10.61 -19.31
N PHE A 8 3.96 10.76 -18.49
CA PHE A 8 4.99 9.73 -18.32
C PHE A 8 4.64 8.82 -17.17
N LEU A 9 4.46 7.52 -17.45
CA LEU A 9 4.08 6.50 -16.49
C LEU A 9 5.17 5.44 -16.33
N THR A 10 5.62 5.22 -15.10
CA THR A 10 6.47 4.09 -14.74
C THR A 10 5.65 3.00 -14.05
N GLY A 11 6.09 1.74 -14.17
CA GLY A 11 5.39 0.63 -13.52
C GLY A 11 4.14 0.13 -14.24
N ALA A 12 3.94 0.47 -15.51
CA ALA A 12 2.79 0.08 -16.33
C ALA A 12 2.57 -1.44 -16.48
N THR A 13 3.53 -2.27 -16.09
CA THR A 13 3.42 -3.73 -16.09
C THR A 13 3.03 -4.34 -14.74
N GLY A 14 2.98 -3.51 -13.66
CA GLY A 14 2.50 -3.88 -12.33
C GLY A 14 0.99 -3.67 -12.20
N THR A 15 0.39 -4.14 -11.08
CA THR A 15 -1.08 -4.10 -10.86
C THR A 15 -1.65 -2.68 -10.99
N MET A 16 -1.20 -1.74 -10.15
CA MET A 16 -1.70 -0.36 -10.17
C MET A 16 -1.35 0.38 -11.47
N GLY A 17 -0.08 0.29 -11.90
CA GLY A 17 0.36 0.99 -13.11
C GLY A 17 -0.32 0.48 -14.38
N HIS A 18 -0.65 -0.82 -14.45
CA HIS A 18 -1.41 -1.37 -15.58
C HIS A 18 -2.86 -0.87 -15.57
N ALA A 19 -3.51 -0.86 -14.41
CA ALA A 19 -4.85 -0.29 -14.30
C ALA A 19 -4.86 1.20 -14.68
N GLY A 20 -3.82 1.97 -14.28
CA GLY A 20 -3.63 3.36 -14.71
C GLY A 20 -3.44 3.50 -16.23
N LEU A 21 -2.65 2.61 -16.83
CA LEU A 21 -2.48 2.59 -18.30
C LEU A 21 -3.80 2.33 -19.01
N VAL A 22 -4.61 1.38 -18.51
CA VAL A 22 -5.95 1.11 -19.04
C VAL A 22 -6.84 2.35 -18.99
N GLU A 23 -6.85 3.08 -17.87
CA GLU A 23 -7.67 4.28 -17.72
C GLU A 23 -7.16 5.47 -18.56
N LEU A 24 -5.85 5.65 -18.64
CA LEU A 24 -5.24 6.68 -19.49
C LEU A 24 -5.48 6.40 -20.99
N SER A 25 -5.42 5.13 -21.41
CA SER A 25 -5.64 4.76 -22.81
C SER A 25 -7.08 5.01 -23.30
N LYS A 26 -8.05 5.12 -22.40
CA LYS A 26 -9.42 5.56 -22.73
C LYS A 26 -9.52 7.07 -22.99
N ARG A 27 -8.45 7.83 -22.76
CA ARG A 27 -8.39 9.30 -22.79
C ARG A 27 -7.31 9.82 -23.75
N LEU A 28 -7.02 9.08 -24.81
CA LEU A 28 -6.04 9.48 -25.83
C LEU A 28 -6.47 10.69 -26.68
N ASP A 29 -7.71 11.10 -26.56
CA ASP A 29 -8.19 12.40 -27.05
C ASP A 29 -7.57 13.58 -26.29
N ARG A 30 -7.18 13.38 -25.02
CA ARG A 30 -6.61 14.40 -24.11
C ARG A 30 -5.12 14.18 -23.80
N PHE A 31 -4.65 12.93 -23.81
CA PHE A 31 -3.31 12.57 -23.40
C PHE A 31 -2.48 11.89 -24.49
N HIS A 32 -1.18 12.18 -24.48
CA HIS A 32 -0.14 11.29 -25.00
C HIS A 32 0.47 10.53 -23.81
N ILE A 33 0.74 9.25 -23.98
CA ILE A 33 1.26 8.40 -22.91
C ILE A 33 2.68 7.96 -23.27
N THR A 34 3.63 8.21 -22.39
CA THR A 34 4.99 7.65 -22.47
C THR A 34 5.16 6.65 -21.34
N LEU A 35 5.56 5.42 -21.66
CA LEU A 35 5.82 4.36 -20.69
C LEU A 35 7.32 4.10 -20.57
N LEU A 36 7.82 3.82 -19.36
CA LEU A 36 9.13 3.20 -19.16
C LEU A 36 8.93 1.77 -18.65
N ALA A 37 9.40 0.80 -19.42
CA ALA A 37 9.26 -0.61 -19.09
C ALA A 37 10.53 -1.40 -19.44
N ARG A 38 10.90 -2.36 -18.56
CA ARG A 38 12.05 -3.24 -18.81
C ARG A 38 11.78 -4.16 -20.01
N PRO A 39 12.77 -4.36 -20.91
CA PRO A 39 12.60 -5.11 -22.16
C PRO A 39 12.59 -6.63 -21.95
N SER A 40 11.82 -7.14 -20.97
CA SER A 40 11.63 -8.57 -20.76
C SER A 40 10.51 -9.11 -21.66
N GLN A 41 10.57 -10.40 -22.01
CA GLN A 41 9.52 -11.05 -22.81
C GLN A 41 8.13 -10.95 -22.16
N ILE A 42 8.07 -11.05 -20.83
CA ILE A 42 6.82 -10.92 -20.08
C ILE A 42 6.25 -9.51 -20.24
N ASN A 43 7.09 -8.48 -20.11
CA ASN A 43 6.65 -7.09 -20.24
C ASN A 43 6.24 -6.76 -21.67
N LYS A 44 7.00 -7.24 -22.66
CA LYS A 44 6.64 -7.09 -24.09
C LYS A 44 5.27 -7.72 -24.38
N LYS A 45 5.02 -8.93 -23.88
CA LYS A 45 3.71 -9.57 -24.02
C LYS A 45 2.57 -8.77 -23.38
N LYS A 46 2.81 -8.22 -22.16
CA LYS A 46 1.81 -7.42 -21.45
C LYS A 46 1.49 -6.10 -22.15
N LEU A 47 2.46 -5.49 -22.79
CA LEU A 47 2.33 -4.18 -23.42
C LEU A 47 2.11 -4.24 -24.94
N ALA A 48 2.03 -5.43 -25.54
CA ALA A 48 1.93 -5.62 -26.99
C ALA A 48 0.75 -4.85 -27.62
N ALA A 49 -0.41 -4.82 -26.95
CA ALA A 49 -1.58 -4.10 -27.44
C ALA A 49 -1.40 -2.57 -27.46
N TYR A 50 -0.46 -2.04 -26.66
CA TYR A 50 -0.19 -0.62 -26.56
C TYR A 50 0.95 -0.15 -27.46
N GLU A 51 1.77 -1.07 -27.98
CA GLU A 51 2.95 -0.77 -28.81
C GLU A 51 2.57 -0.14 -30.16
N SER A 52 1.42 -0.54 -30.72
CA SER A 52 0.88 -0.01 -31.97
C SER A 52 -0.23 1.04 -31.78
N MET A 53 -0.52 1.41 -30.52
CA MET A 53 -1.61 2.33 -30.21
C MET A 53 -1.15 3.78 -30.45
N GLU A 54 -1.85 4.50 -31.31
CA GLU A 54 -1.57 5.90 -31.58
C GLU A 54 -1.67 6.74 -30.30
N GLY A 55 -0.68 7.58 -30.02
CA GLY A 55 -0.61 8.38 -28.80
C GLY A 55 0.08 7.68 -27.61
N VAL A 56 0.55 6.42 -27.79
CA VAL A 56 1.32 5.69 -26.78
C VAL A 56 2.76 5.47 -27.30
N ARG A 57 3.75 5.80 -26.49
CA ARG A 57 5.18 5.57 -26.73
C ARG A 57 5.75 4.73 -25.60
N ILE A 58 6.47 3.67 -25.94
CA ILE A 58 7.16 2.82 -24.96
C ILE A 58 8.66 3.03 -25.05
N VAL A 59 9.27 3.48 -23.95
CA VAL A 59 10.71 3.49 -23.72
C VAL A 59 11.08 2.16 -23.09
N TRP A 60 11.72 1.30 -23.85
CA TRP A 60 12.26 0.05 -23.35
C TRP A 60 13.58 0.30 -22.63
N GLY A 61 13.54 0.31 -21.28
CA GLY A 61 14.67 0.69 -20.43
C GLY A 61 14.46 0.31 -18.96
N ASP A 62 15.33 0.81 -18.10
CA ASP A 62 15.29 0.52 -16.65
C ASP A 62 15.32 1.81 -15.83
N LEU A 63 14.54 1.87 -14.75
CA LEU A 63 14.56 2.94 -13.74
C LEU A 63 15.95 3.16 -13.11
N MET A 64 16.81 2.13 -13.16
CA MET A 64 18.18 2.17 -12.68
C MET A 64 19.14 2.86 -13.67
N ASN A 65 18.70 3.17 -14.88
CA ASN A 65 19.45 3.92 -15.88
C ASN A 65 18.87 5.32 -16.01
N TYR A 66 19.63 6.31 -15.60
CA TYR A 66 19.19 7.71 -15.65
C TYR A 66 18.80 8.17 -17.06
N GLN A 67 19.54 7.76 -18.10
CA GLN A 67 19.24 8.17 -19.48
C GLN A 67 17.88 7.63 -19.96
N ASP A 68 17.52 6.41 -19.58
CA ASP A 68 16.20 5.85 -19.91
C ASP A 68 15.07 6.64 -19.23
N VAL A 69 15.29 7.03 -17.97
CA VAL A 69 14.35 7.88 -17.22
C VAL A 69 14.24 9.26 -17.85
N LEU A 70 15.37 9.89 -18.18
CA LEU A 70 15.41 11.20 -18.83
C LEU A 70 14.67 11.18 -20.17
N ASN A 71 14.89 10.15 -20.99
CA ASN A 71 14.17 9.96 -22.26
C ASN A 71 12.66 9.82 -22.07
N GLY A 72 12.24 9.20 -20.96
CA GLY A 72 10.83 9.06 -20.60
C GLY A 72 10.19 10.37 -20.15
N VAL A 73 10.89 11.15 -19.32
CA VAL A 73 10.41 12.41 -18.75
C VAL A 73 10.40 13.54 -19.78
N THR A 74 11.27 13.47 -20.82
CA THR A 74 11.38 14.54 -21.81
C THR A 74 10.05 14.84 -22.49
N GLY A 75 9.59 16.09 -22.35
CA GLY A 75 8.32 16.57 -22.88
C GLY A 75 7.07 16.18 -22.07
N ALA A 76 7.24 15.63 -20.87
CA ALA A 76 6.11 15.29 -19.99
C ALA A 76 5.51 16.55 -19.34
N ASP A 77 4.20 16.58 -19.23
CA ASP A 77 3.43 17.49 -18.36
C ASP A 77 3.17 16.85 -17.00
N TYR A 78 2.97 15.53 -16.99
CA TYR A 78 2.73 14.73 -15.78
C TYR A 78 3.73 13.58 -15.70
N VAL A 79 4.23 13.33 -14.51
CA VAL A 79 5.10 12.19 -14.20
C VAL A 79 4.44 11.34 -13.13
N LEU A 80 3.98 10.14 -13.49
CA LEU A 80 3.36 9.17 -12.59
C LEU A 80 4.39 8.09 -12.22
N HIS A 81 5.05 8.26 -11.07
CA HIS A 81 6.04 7.29 -10.61
C HIS A 81 5.41 6.21 -9.74
N VAL A 82 4.94 5.15 -10.40
CA VAL A 82 4.31 3.97 -9.78
C VAL A 82 5.31 2.82 -9.64
N GLY A 83 6.34 2.80 -10.50
CA GLY A 83 7.31 1.72 -10.59
C GLY A 83 8.20 1.59 -9.36
N GLY A 84 8.40 0.36 -8.87
CA GLY A 84 9.28 0.05 -7.76
C GLY A 84 9.24 -1.42 -7.39
N MET A 85 10.08 -1.83 -6.43
CA MET A 85 9.99 -3.15 -5.81
C MET A 85 9.08 -3.08 -4.59
N VAL A 86 8.17 -4.06 -4.47
CA VAL A 86 7.16 -4.14 -3.40
C VAL A 86 7.27 -5.48 -2.67
N SER A 87 6.66 -5.59 -1.48
CA SER A 87 6.48 -6.87 -0.81
C SER A 87 5.55 -7.79 -1.63
N PRO A 88 5.76 -9.14 -1.59
CA PRO A 88 6.73 -9.85 -0.75
C PRO A 88 8.18 -9.85 -1.29
N ALA A 89 8.46 -9.39 -2.52
CA ALA A 89 9.81 -9.41 -3.10
C ALA A 89 10.83 -8.61 -2.26
N ALA A 90 10.37 -7.58 -1.56
CA ALA A 90 11.20 -6.78 -0.67
C ALA A 90 11.76 -7.58 0.53
N ASP A 91 10.99 -8.55 1.02
CA ASP A 91 11.42 -9.40 2.15
C ASP A 91 12.50 -10.38 1.72
N TYR A 92 12.46 -10.83 0.48
CA TYR A 92 13.49 -11.70 -0.11
C TYR A 92 14.76 -10.95 -0.52
N PHE A 93 14.62 -9.70 -0.98
CA PHE A 93 15.70 -8.90 -1.55
C PHE A 93 15.79 -7.48 -0.95
N PRO A 94 15.97 -7.34 0.38
CA PRO A 94 15.87 -6.04 1.06
C PRO A 94 16.86 -4.99 0.55
N LYS A 95 18.13 -5.35 0.35
CA LYS A 95 19.16 -4.43 -0.16
C LYS A 95 18.87 -3.99 -1.60
N LYS A 96 18.38 -4.90 -2.44
CA LYS A 96 17.99 -4.59 -3.81
C LYS A 96 16.78 -3.67 -3.84
N THR A 97 15.78 -3.92 -2.99
CA THR A 97 14.58 -3.08 -2.87
C THR A 97 14.93 -1.66 -2.47
N LEU A 98 15.76 -1.51 -1.43
CA LEU A 98 16.25 -0.20 -1.02
C LEU A 98 16.93 0.52 -2.18
N LYS A 99 17.91 -0.13 -2.83
CA LYS A 99 18.64 0.46 -3.95
C LYS A 99 17.72 0.85 -5.11
N VAL A 100 16.82 -0.05 -5.52
CA VAL A 100 15.93 0.21 -6.67
C VAL A 100 14.98 1.37 -6.38
N ASN A 101 14.29 1.35 -5.24
CA ASN A 101 13.27 2.36 -4.95
C ASN A 101 13.87 3.75 -4.73
N THR A 102 15.01 3.84 -4.05
CA THR A 102 15.66 5.15 -3.80
C THR A 102 16.37 5.70 -5.04
N THR A 103 17.05 4.85 -5.82
CA THR A 103 17.70 5.29 -7.08
C THR A 103 16.67 5.72 -8.10
N ALA A 104 15.56 4.98 -8.25
CA ALA A 104 14.47 5.36 -9.15
C ALA A 104 13.90 6.73 -8.78
N ALA A 105 13.61 6.97 -7.49
CA ALA A 105 13.11 8.26 -7.00
C ALA A 105 14.10 9.40 -7.35
N LYS A 106 15.40 9.18 -7.11
CA LYS A 106 16.44 10.15 -7.46
C LYS A 106 16.50 10.42 -8.96
N HIS A 107 16.50 9.40 -9.80
CA HIS A 107 16.54 9.56 -11.25
C HIS A 107 15.31 10.30 -11.77
N ILE A 108 14.11 10.02 -11.26
CA ILE A 108 12.89 10.74 -11.63
C ILE A 108 13.00 12.22 -11.26
N THR A 109 13.38 12.53 -10.01
CA THR A 109 13.49 13.93 -9.57
C THR A 109 14.56 14.69 -10.31
N ASP A 110 15.72 14.09 -10.57
CA ASP A 110 16.81 14.72 -11.35
C ASP A 110 16.40 14.92 -12.81
N ALA A 111 15.70 13.95 -13.43
CA ALA A 111 15.23 14.05 -14.81
C ALA A 111 14.15 15.14 -14.98
N VAL A 112 13.24 15.29 -14.01
CA VAL A 112 12.24 16.37 -13.99
C VAL A 112 12.92 17.73 -13.88
N LYS A 113 13.87 17.90 -12.95
CA LYS A 113 14.62 19.17 -12.77
C LYS A 113 15.46 19.54 -13.98
N ALA A 114 15.88 18.57 -14.78
CA ALA A 114 16.65 18.81 -16.02
C ALA A 114 15.78 19.30 -17.19
N GLN A 115 14.45 19.34 -17.07
CA GLN A 115 13.56 19.79 -18.14
C GLN A 115 13.48 21.32 -18.18
N PRO A 116 13.38 21.93 -19.38
CA PRO A 116 13.20 23.38 -19.51
C PRO A 116 11.95 23.92 -18.82
N ASN A 117 10.89 23.09 -18.73
CA ASN A 117 9.61 23.40 -18.12
C ASN A 117 9.43 22.73 -16.74
N ALA A 118 10.50 22.43 -16.03
CA ALA A 118 10.49 21.71 -14.75
C ALA A 118 9.44 22.25 -13.75
N ASP A 119 9.30 23.58 -13.70
CA ASP A 119 8.35 24.26 -12.82
C ASP A 119 6.87 24.00 -13.14
N GLN A 120 6.56 23.48 -14.33
CA GLN A 120 5.20 23.19 -14.79
C GLN A 120 4.87 21.70 -14.70
N ILE A 121 5.89 20.85 -14.58
CA ILE A 121 5.71 19.40 -14.51
C ILE A 121 5.09 19.01 -13.17
N LYS A 122 3.98 18.29 -13.25
CA LYS A 122 3.26 17.75 -12.08
C LYS A 122 3.70 16.32 -11.81
N VAL A 123 4.23 16.07 -10.61
CA VAL A 123 4.85 14.78 -10.24
C VAL A 123 4.01 14.07 -9.20
N VAL A 124 3.57 12.86 -9.52
CA VAL A 124 2.83 11.97 -8.63
C VAL A 124 3.74 10.81 -8.23
N TYR A 125 4.09 10.74 -6.96
CA TYR A 125 4.81 9.61 -6.39
C TYR A 125 3.84 8.68 -5.66
N ILE A 126 3.88 7.39 -5.97
CA ILE A 126 3.11 6.39 -5.25
C ILE A 126 3.94 5.87 -4.07
N GLY A 127 3.64 6.40 -2.88
CA GLY A 127 4.16 5.99 -1.59
C GLY A 127 3.50 4.72 -1.06
N SER A 128 3.52 4.52 0.25
CA SER A 128 2.88 3.38 0.89
C SER A 128 2.42 3.73 2.31
N VAL A 129 1.26 3.22 2.69
CA VAL A 129 0.79 3.28 4.09
C VAL A 129 1.64 2.44 5.05
N ALA A 130 2.50 1.56 4.54
CA ALA A 130 3.45 0.80 5.34
C ALA A 130 4.39 1.69 6.19
N GLN A 131 4.58 2.95 5.77
CA GLN A 131 5.39 3.95 6.47
C GLN A 131 4.87 4.30 7.88
N THR A 132 3.59 4.09 8.14
CA THR A 132 2.97 4.39 9.44
C THR A 132 3.01 3.22 10.42
N GLY A 133 3.42 2.04 9.96
CA GLY A 133 3.70 0.85 10.77
C GLY A 133 2.48 0.18 11.39
N HIS A 134 2.75 -0.62 12.41
CA HIS A 134 1.73 -1.41 13.07
C HIS A 134 0.81 -0.56 13.94
N ARG A 135 -0.50 -0.79 13.77
CA ARG A 135 -1.56 -0.23 14.62
C ARG A 135 -2.58 -1.32 14.95
N GLY A 136 -2.52 -1.80 16.18
CA GLY A 136 -3.53 -2.70 16.72
C GLY A 136 -4.64 -1.93 17.42
N ALA A 137 -5.81 -2.55 17.61
CA ALA A 137 -6.87 -1.96 18.44
C ALA A 137 -6.34 -1.66 19.87
N PRO A 138 -6.76 -0.53 20.46
CA PRO A 138 -7.76 0.44 20.03
C PRO A 138 -7.23 1.56 19.12
N ILE A 139 -5.93 1.60 18.77
CA ILE A 139 -5.29 2.68 18.00
C ILE A 139 -5.19 2.39 16.50
N HIS A 140 -6.08 1.56 15.97
CA HIS A 140 -6.09 1.07 14.58
C HIS A 140 -6.53 2.11 13.54
N TRP A 141 -7.01 3.26 13.96
CA TRP A 141 -7.29 4.39 13.10
C TRP A 141 -6.05 5.25 12.86
N GLY A 142 -5.92 5.78 11.66
CA GLY A 142 -4.82 6.64 11.27
C GLY A 142 -5.21 7.68 10.25
N ARG A 143 -4.30 8.61 10.02
CA ARG A 143 -4.44 9.70 9.05
C ARG A 143 -3.08 10.05 8.45
N THR A 144 -3.09 10.82 7.40
CA THR A 144 -1.89 11.21 6.64
C THR A 144 -0.85 11.93 7.50
N GLY A 145 -1.30 12.76 8.46
CA GLY A 145 -0.43 13.55 9.36
C GLY A 145 0.18 12.77 10.53
N ASP A 146 -0.13 11.49 10.69
CA ASP A 146 0.43 10.70 11.77
C ASP A 146 1.95 10.47 11.59
N PRO A 147 2.70 10.35 12.69
CA PRO A 147 4.13 10.11 12.63
C PRO A 147 4.51 8.87 11.83
N ILE A 148 5.61 8.95 11.09
CA ILE A 148 6.23 7.80 10.47
C ILE A 148 6.75 6.87 11.58
N ASN A 149 6.29 5.61 11.57
CA ASN A 149 6.64 4.61 12.58
C ASN A 149 6.78 3.23 11.94
N ILE A 150 7.88 3.01 11.23
CA ILE A 150 8.08 1.82 10.41
C ILE A 150 8.18 0.57 11.29
N SER A 151 7.44 -0.49 10.92
CA SER A 151 7.54 -1.80 11.56
C SER A 151 8.95 -2.40 11.42
N VAL A 152 9.39 -3.11 12.45
CA VAL A 152 10.72 -3.75 12.47
C VAL A 152 10.81 -4.77 11.34
N TYR A 153 11.90 -4.77 10.58
CA TYR A 153 12.15 -5.59 9.39
C TYR A 153 11.30 -5.24 8.16
N ASP A 154 10.50 -4.18 8.19
CA ASP A 154 9.80 -3.71 7.00
C ASP A 154 10.72 -2.89 6.08
N HIS A 155 11.59 -3.60 5.36
CA HIS A 155 12.55 -2.99 4.43
C HIS A 155 11.85 -2.29 3.26
N TYR A 156 10.64 -2.73 2.91
CA TYR A 156 9.83 -2.07 1.92
C TYR A 156 9.42 -0.67 2.40
N ALA A 157 8.85 -0.58 3.61
CA ALA A 157 8.46 0.70 4.20
C ALA A 157 9.65 1.66 4.34
N ILE A 158 10.83 1.17 4.75
CA ILE A 158 12.07 1.97 4.79
C ILE A 158 12.37 2.55 3.41
N SER A 159 12.34 1.72 2.36
CA SER A 159 12.67 2.15 1.01
C SER A 159 11.67 3.19 0.47
N LYS A 160 10.38 3.02 0.79
CA LYS A 160 9.30 3.94 0.40
C LYS A 160 9.38 5.27 1.15
N THR A 161 9.74 5.25 2.43
CA THR A 161 9.94 6.46 3.23
C THR A 161 11.11 7.30 2.70
N ILE A 162 12.24 6.66 2.39
CA ILE A 162 13.38 7.37 1.82
C ILE A 162 13.04 7.93 0.43
N ALA A 163 12.37 7.16 -0.41
CA ALA A 163 11.94 7.61 -1.73
C ALA A 163 10.95 8.79 -1.64
N GLU A 164 9.97 8.74 -0.74
CA GLU A 164 9.02 9.83 -0.48
C GLU A 164 9.78 11.11 -0.09
N ARG A 165 10.75 10.99 0.83
CA ARG A 165 11.57 12.12 1.26
C ARG A 165 12.37 12.73 0.11
N ILE A 166 12.89 11.91 -0.82
CA ILE A 166 13.59 12.41 -2.02
C ILE A 166 12.68 13.31 -2.86
N PHE A 167 11.40 12.94 -3.04
CA PHE A 167 10.44 13.80 -3.76
C PHE A 167 10.15 15.09 -3.01
N VAL A 168 9.87 15.02 -1.72
CA VAL A 168 9.56 16.19 -0.87
C VAL A 168 10.71 17.19 -0.85
N GLU A 169 11.95 16.71 -0.75
CA GLU A 169 13.17 17.53 -0.64
C GLU A 169 13.77 17.90 -2.01
N SER A 170 13.15 17.45 -3.13
CA SER A 170 13.71 17.62 -4.47
C SER A 170 13.76 19.05 -4.99
N GLY A 171 12.92 19.94 -4.46
CA GLY A 171 12.70 21.29 -4.98
C GLY A 171 11.75 21.34 -6.19
N ILE A 172 11.11 20.23 -6.57
CA ILE A 172 10.06 20.22 -7.59
C ILE A 172 8.87 21.02 -7.08
N LYS A 173 8.32 21.92 -7.91
CA LYS A 173 7.23 22.82 -7.50
C LYS A 173 5.89 22.12 -7.27
N HIS A 174 5.54 21.16 -8.11
CA HIS A 174 4.27 20.46 -8.05
C HIS A 174 4.51 18.97 -7.87
N TRP A 175 4.51 18.51 -6.63
CA TRP A 175 4.57 17.08 -6.30
C TRP A 175 3.38 16.68 -5.44
N VAL A 176 3.02 15.41 -5.47
CA VAL A 176 2.09 14.80 -4.53
C VAL A 176 2.56 13.39 -4.20
N CYS A 177 2.48 13.01 -2.92
CA CYS A 177 2.78 11.66 -2.47
C CYS A 177 1.47 10.96 -2.10
N LEU A 178 1.09 9.95 -2.88
CA LEU A 178 -0.11 9.15 -2.68
C LEU A 178 0.29 7.83 -2.04
N ARG A 179 -0.04 7.65 -0.76
CA ARG A 179 0.31 6.45 0.01
C ARG A 179 -0.69 5.34 -0.27
N GLN A 180 -0.27 4.39 -1.11
CA GLN A 180 -1.09 3.24 -1.50
C GLN A 180 -1.18 2.23 -0.35
N THR A 181 -2.39 1.78 -0.09
CA THR A 181 -2.72 0.64 0.78
C THR A 181 -2.61 -0.70 0.05
N GLY A 182 -3.01 -1.80 0.67
CA GLY A 182 -3.13 -3.09 0.01
C GLY A 182 -4.07 -3.01 -1.20
N ILE A 183 -3.68 -3.62 -2.32
CA ILE A 183 -4.45 -3.61 -3.56
C ILE A 183 -5.17 -4.93 -3.74
N LEU A 184 -6.50 -4.89 -3.77
CA LEU A 184 -7.32 -6.02 -4.20
C LEU A 184 -7.30 -6.12 -5.72
N CYS A 185 -7.01 -7.32 -6.23
CA CYS A 185 -7.02 -7.64 -7.65
C CYS A 185 -7.19 -9.14 -7.86
N PRO A 186 -7.69 -9.60 -9.03
CA PRO A 186 -7.90 -11.02 -9.30
C PRO A 186 -6.65 -11.89 -9.14
N GLU A 187 -5.46 -11.33 -9.39
CA GLU A 187 -4.19 -12.04 -9.24
C GLU A 187 -3.90 -12.49 -7.81
N LEU A 188 -4.52 -11.88 -6.79
CA LEU A 188 -4.41 -12.35 -5.40
C LEU A 188 -5.01 -13.74 -5.23
N LEU A 189 -6.06 -14.08 -5.98
CA LEU A 189 -6.67 -15.40 -5.97
C LEU A 189 -5.84 -16.44 -6.73
N LEU A 190 -5.00 -15.99 -7.67
CA LEU A 190 -4.18 -16.85 -8.53
C LEU A 190 -2.78 -17.12 -7.96
N LYS A 191 -2.27 -16.17 -7.15
CA LYS A 191 -0.97 -16.31 -6.51
C LYS A 191 -1.10 -17.26 -5.34
N GLY A 192 -0.25 -18.26 -5.30
CA GLY A 192 -0.09 -19.08 -4.09
C GLY A 192 0.25 -18.22 -2.88
N SER A 193 -0.14 -18.69 -1.70
CA SER A 193 0.17 -18.00 -0.45
C SER A 193 1.68 -17.84 -0.25
N ASP A 194 2.07 -16.71 0.32
CA ASP A 194 3.45 -16.39 0.69
C ASP A 194 3.55 -16.33 2.23
N PRO A 195 4.71 -16.57 2.85
CA PRO A 195 4.89 -16.41 4.29
C PRO A 195 4.37 -15.10 4.88
N ILE A 196 4.32 -14.02 4.08
CA ILE A 196 3.78 -12.71 4.50
C ILE A 196 2.32 -12.81 4.99
N THR A 197 1.53 -13.77 4.50
CA THR A 197 0.18 -14.07 5.00
C THR A 197 0.17 -14.23 6.52
N PHE A 198 1.18 -14.89 7.07
CA PHE A 198 1.28 -15.16 8.51
C PHE A 198 1.98 -14.05 9.30
N HIS A 199 2.55 -13.04 8.64
CA HIS A 199 3.10 -11.87 9.32
C HIS A 199 2.01 -10.89 9.77
N VAL A 200 0.81 -10.99 9.19
CA VAL A 200 -0.32 -10.11 9.50
C VAL A 200 -1.11 -10.68 10.68
N PRO A 201 -1.29 -9.93 11.78
CA PRO A 201 -2.15 -10.36 12.88
C PRO A 201 -3.57 -10.65 12.41
N LEU A 202 -4.24 -11.67 12.97
CA LEU A 202 -5.63 -12.01 12.61
C LEU A 202 -6.60 -10.84 12.82
N ASN A 203 -6.41 -10.09 13.90
CA ASN A 203 -7.18 -8.88 14.22
C ASN A 203 -6.54 -7.59 13.67
N GLY A 204 -5.44 -7.70 12.92
CA GLY A 204 -4.84 -6.56 12.23
C GLY A 204 -5.79 -6.01 11.17
N VAL A 205 -5.85 -4.69 11.03
CA VAL A 205 -6.80 -4.03 10.12
C VAL A 205 -6.10 -3.46 8.91
N LEU A 206 -6.80 -3.42 7.78
CA LEU A 206 -6.39 -2.70 6.60
C LEU A 206 -7.62 -2.13 5.87
N GLU A 207 -7.51 -0.90 5.41
CA GLU A 207 -8.49 -0.30 4.50
C GLU A 207 -7.95 -0.45 3.08
N TRP A 208 -8.52 -1.37 2.33
CA TRP A 208 -8.03 -1.78 1.02
C TRP A 208 -8.43 -0.81 -0.10
N ALA A 209 -7.71 -0.88 -1.22
CA ALA A 209 -8.12 -0.26 -2.48
C ALA A 209 -8.22 -1.31 -3.58
N THR A 210 -9.09 -1.07 -4.57
CA THR A 210 -9.14 -1.92 -5.77
C THR A 210 -8.08 -1.47 -6.78
N ALA A 211 -7.64 -2.38 -7.64
CA ALA A 211 -6.73 -2.03 -8.72
C ALA A 211 -7.36 -1.01 -9.68
N GLU A 212 -8.65 -1.15 -9.95
CA GLU A 212 -9.41 -0.27 -10.85
C GLU A 212 -9.57 1.15 -10.29
N ASP A 213 -9.87 1.28 -8.98
CA ASP A 213 -9.93 2.60 -8.33
C ASP A 213 -8.56 3.26 -8.35
N SER A 214 -7.51 2.52 -7.99
CA SER A 214 -6.13 3.01 -8.06
C SER A 214 -5.73 3.41 -9.49
N GLY A 215 -6.26 2.72 -10.51
CA GLY A 215 -6.06 3.06 -11.91
C GLY A 215 -6.77 4.35 -12.32
N ARG A 216 -8.05 4.51 -11.93
CA ARG A 216 -8.81 5.76 -12.18
C ARG A 216 -8.17 6.96 -11.51
N LEU A 217 -7.68 6.80 -10.28
CA LEU A 217 -6.92 7.82 -9.56
C LEU A 217 -5.74 8.32 -10.38
N LEU A 218 -4.94 7.41 -10.98
CA LEU A 218 -3.79 7.78 -11.81
C LEU A 218 -4.18 8.56 -13.06
N ALA A 219 -5.35 8.31 -13.64
CA ALA A 219 -5.82 9.06 -14.78
C ALA A 219 -6.46 10.39 -14.35
N ASN A 220 -7.26 10.39 -13.28
CA ASN A 220 -7.98 11.59 -12.82
C ASN A 220 -7.04 12.66 -12.27
N VAL A 221 -5.90 12.29 -11.67
CA VAL A 221 -4.90 13.25 -11.19
C VAL A 221 -4.25 14.07 -12.34
N CYS A 222 -4.37 13.59 -13.57
CA CYS A 222 -3.87 14.29 -14.76
C CYS A 222 -4.89 15.24 -15.39
N GLU A 223 -6.11 15.32 -14.88
CA GLU A 223 -7.14 16.21 -15.40
C GLU A 223 -6.89 17.67 -14.98
N GLU A 224 -7.43 18.60 -15.77
CA GLU A 224 -7.19 20.03 -15.55
C GLU A 224 -7.91 20.59 -14.32
N GLU A 225 -8.96 19.92 -13.86
CA GLU A 225 -9.78 20.34 -12.73
C GLU A 225 -9.11 20.16 -11.37
N VAL A 226 -7.95 19.47 -11.32
CA VAL A 226 -7.21 19.27 -10.06
C VAL A 226 -6.63 20.61 -9.58
N PRO A 227 -7.12 21.12 -8.43
CA PRO A 227 -6.77 22.48 -7.99
C PRO A 227 -5.34 22.57 -7.46
N GLU A 228 -4.82 23.80 -7.36
CA GLU A 228 -3.43 24.04 -6.98
C GLU A 228 -3.13 23.58 -5.55
N GLU A 229 -4.07 23.71 -4.60
CA GLU A 229 -3.90 23.25 -3.21
C GLU A 229 -3.78 21.74 -3.05
N PHE A 230 -4.09 20.96 -4.09
CA PHE A 230 -3.90 19.51 -4.10
C PHE A 230 -2.41 19.14 -4.08
N TRP A 231 -1.56 19.96 -4.69
CA TRP A 231 -0.13 19.69 -4.82
C TRP A 231 0.66 20.01 -3.54
N ASN A 232 1.87 19.45 -3.42
CA ASN A 232 2.77 19.58 -2.27
C ASN A 232 2.15 18.99 -0.98
N ARG A 233 1.41 17.89 -1.13
CA ARG A 233 0.71 17.21 -0.03
C ARG A 233 0.87 15.70 -0.10
N PHE A 234 0.37 15.06 0.96
CA PHE A 234 0.28 13.62 1.11
C PHE A 234 -1.19 13.22 1.21
N TYR A 235 -1.53 12.05 0.66
CA TYR A 235 -2.87 11.47 0.79
C TYR A 235 -2.78 9.96 0.94
N ASN A 236 -3.70 9.36 1.70
CA ASN A 236 -3.91 7.93 1.77
C ASN A 236 -4.90 7.49 0.69
N ILE A 237 -4.56 6.40 -0.02
CA ILE A 237 -5.44 5.82 -1.04
C ILE A 237 -6.24 4.70 -0.42
N SER A 238 -7.57 4.72 -0.56
CA SER A 238 -8.46 3.60 -0.24
C SER A 238 -9.71 3.64 -1.11
N SER A 239 -10.36 2.48 -1.28
CA SER A 239 -11.66 2.39 -1.97
C SER A 239 -12.86 2.70 -1.06
N GLY A 240 -12.60 3.17 0.16
CA GLY A 240 -13.61 3.66 1.09
C GLY A 240 -14.01 2.67 2.18
N PRO A 241 -14.99 3.05 3.02
CA PRO A 241 -15.32 2.34 4.26
C PRO A 241 -15.69 0.87 4.09
N SER A 242 -16.35 0.48 3.00
CA SER A 242 -16.71 -0.93 2.76
C SER A 242 -15.49 -1.85 2.58
N PHE A 243 -14.31 -1.28 2.33
CA PHE A 243 -13.06 -1.99 2.17
C PHE A 243 -12.21 -2.04 3.45
N ARG A 244 -12.77 -1.64 4.60
CA ARG A 244 -12.18 -1.82 5.93
C ARG A 244 -12.37 -3.26 6.35
N LEU A 245 -11.29 -4.01 6.46
CA LEU A 245 -11.30 -5.41 6.86
C LEU A 245 -10.29 -5.66 7.97
N THR A 246 -10.60 -6.61 8.84
CA THR A 246 -9.57 -7.31 9.60
C THR A 246 -8.88 -8.33 8.69
N ASN A 247 -7.69 -8.79 9.07
CA ASN A 247 -7.02 -9.86 8.31
C ASN A 247 -7.85 -11.15 8.30
N TYR A 248 -8.51 -11.47 9.39
CA TYR A 248 -9.41 -12.63 9.46
C TYR A 248 -10.56 -12.51 8.46
N GLU A 249 -11.23 -11.36 8.38
CA GLU A 249 -12.29 -11.10 7.39
C GLU A 249 -11.76 -11.15 5.96
N PHE A 250 -10.56 -10.63 5.73
CA PHE A 250 -9.90 -10.70 4.43
C PHE A 250 -9.65 -12.15 4.01
N GLU A 251 -9.07 -12.97 4.89
CA GLU A 251 -8.83 -14.39 4.61
C GLU A 251 -10.14 -15.16 4.38
N GLN A 252 -11.20 -14.89 5.16
CA GLN A 252 -12.52 -15.49 4.92
C GLN A 252 -13.05 -15.17 3.53
N LYS A 253 -13.00 -13.89 3.11
CA LYS A 253 -13.49 -13.46 1.79
C LYS A 253 -12.64 -14.03 0.66
N LEU A 254 -11.31 -14.04 0.83
CA LEU A 254 -10.35 -14.56 -0.15
C LEU A 254 -10.59 -16.06 -0.41
N LEU A 255 -10.65 -16.84 0.65
CA LEU A 255 -10.86 -18.29 0.58
C LEU A 255 -12.25 -18.62 0.01
N LYS A 256 -13.29 -17.92 0.45
CA LYS A 256 -14.64 -18.07 -0.07
C LYS A 256 -14.71 -17.81 -1.58
N ALA A 257 -13.98 -16.81 -2.07
CA ALA A 257 -13.97 -16.45 -3.49
C ALA A 257 -13.51 -17.58 -4.43
N ILE A 258 -12.66 -18.49 -3.95
CA ILE A 258 -12.18 -19.67 -4.68
C ILE A 258 -12.75 -20.98 -4.17
N GLY A 259 -13.81 -20.94 -3.36
CA GLY A 259 -14.48 -22.13 -2.84
C GLY A 259 -13.66 -22.90 -1.79
N CYS A 260 -12.58 -22.34 -1.26
CA CYS A 260 -11.78 -22.95 -0.19
C CYS A 260 -12.56 -23.03 1.13
N PRO A 261 -12.23 -24.02 1.98
CA PRO A 261 -12.75 -24.07 3.34
C PRO A 261 -12.42 -22.81 4.14
N ALA A 262 -13.21 -22.54 5.18
CA ALA A 262 -12.99 -21.42 6.10
C ALA A 262 -11.61 -21.48 6.79
N PRO A 263 -11.05 -20.32 7.23
CA PRO A 263 -9.72 -20.22 7.82
C PRO A 263 -9.47 -21.23 8.94
N GLU A 264 -10.44 -21.49 9.80
CA GLU A 264 -10.35 -22.39 10.95
C GLU A 264 -10.06 -23.85 10.57
N LYS A 265 -10.39 -24.24 9.33
CA LYS A 265 -10.15 -25.60 8.82
C LYS A 265 -8.76 -25.81 8.22
N ILE A 266 -8.09 -24.70 7.83
CA ILE A 266 -6.85 -24.76 7.06
C ILE A 266 -5.67 -24.03 7.70
N PHE A 267 -5.92 -23.22 8.73
CA PHE A 267 -4.89 -22.52 9.50
C PHE A 267 -4.95 -22.90 10.98
N GLU A 268 -3.92 -22.53 11.72
CA GLU A 268 -3.94 -22.43 13.17
C GLU A 268 -3.64 -20.98 13.58
N PRO A 269 -4.29 -20.46 14.65
CA PRO A 269 -4.10 -19.07 15.08
C PRO A 269 -2.64 -18.74 15.39
N ASN A 270 -1.89 -19.65 15.95
CA ASN A 270 -0.48 -19.47 16.31
C ASN A 270 0.50 -19.50 15.12
N TRP A 271 -0.02 -19.60 13.88
CA TRP A 271 0.79 -19.35 12.68
C TRP A 271 0.88 -17.86 12.38
N PHE A 272 -0.08 -17.07 12.83
CA PHE A 272 -0.17 -15.64 12.58
C PHE A 272 0.57 -14.85 13.66
N ALA A 273 1.27 -13.78 13.25
CA ALA A 273 1.89 -12.85 14.16
C ALA A 273 0.85 -12.14 15.04
N LEU A 274 1.31 -11.60 16.18
CA LEU A 274 0.45 -10.80 17.07
C LEU A 274 0.59 -9.29 16.83
N LYS A 275 1.67 -8.87 16.20
CA LYS A 275 1.99 -7.45 15.98
C LYS A 275 3.02 -7.26 14.85
N ASN A 276 3.45 -6.02 14.65
CA ASN A 276 4.58 -5.63 13.78
C ASN A 276 4.29 -5.76 12.26
N PHE A 277 3.03 -5.67 11.87
CA PHE A 277 2.66 -5.51 10.48
C PHE A 277 1.90 -4.19 10.30
N HIS A 278 2.19 -3.46 9.24
CA HIS A 278 1.50 -2.22 8.97
C HIS A 278 0.04 -2.46 8.61
N GLY A 279 -0.83 -1.63 9.14
CA GLY A 279 -2.25 -1.69 8.83
C GLY A 279 -3.02 -0.69 9.68
N GLN A 280 -3.97 -0.02 9.05
CA GLN A 280 -4.86 0.93 9.70
C GLN A 280 -6.08 1.19 8.83
N TRP A 281 -7.14 1.67 9.44
CA TRP A 281 -8.23 2.35 8.76
C TRP A 281 -7.96 3.85 8.77
N TYR A 282 -8.56 4.60 7.83
CA TYR A 282 -8.24 6.01 7.66
C TYR A 282 -9.42 6.90 8.04
N THR A 283 -9.14 8.00 8.74
CA THR A 283 -10.10 9.06 9.02
C THR A 283 -10.16 10.10 7.90
N ASP A 284 -9.14 10.15 7.05
CA ASP A 284 -8.92 11.21 6.06
C ASP A 284 -8.82 10.70 4.60
N ALA A 285 -9.10 9.42 4.33
CA ALA A 285 -9.00 8.90 2.96
C ALA A 285 -10.04 9.48 1.99
N ASP A 286 -11.12 10.05 2.50
CA ASP A 286 -12.14 10.72 1.68
C ASP A 286 -11.68 12.06 1.12
N VAL A 287 -10.67 12.69 1.71
CA VAL A 287 -10.07 13.93 1.18
C VAL A 287 -9.56 13.72 -0.24
N LEU A 288 -8.89 12.59 -0.51
CA LEU A 288 -8.39 12.27 -1.85
C LEU A 288 -9.54 11.99 -2.82
N GLU A 289 -10.59 11.29 -2.38
CA GLU A 289 -11.80 11.06 -3.18
C GLU A 289 -12.49 12.36 -3.55
N ASN A 290 -12.59 13.31 -2.63
CA ASN A 290 -13.19 14.61 -2.89
C ASN A 290 -12.46 15.42 -3.98
N TYR A 291 -11.14 15.23 -4.13
CA TYR A 291 -10.38 15.87 -5.21
C TYR A 291 -10.46 15.11 -6.53
N LEU A 292 -10.39 13.78 -6.49
CA LEU A 292 -10.12 12.98 -7.69
C LEU A 292 -11.29 12.11 -8.16
N HIS A 293 -12.34 11.90 -7.35
CA HIS A 293 -13.54 11.12 -7.70
C HIS A 293 -13.20 9.78 -8.37
N PHE A 294 -12.31 9.01 -7.74
CA PHE A 294 -11.75 7.80 -8.35
C PHE A 294 -12.43 6.50 -7.90
N ARG A 295 -13.21 6.54 -6.81
CA ARG A 295 -13.90 5.35 -6.29
C ARG A 295 -15.07 4.96 -7.20
N SER A 296 -15.24 3.64 -7.41
CA SER A 296 -16.37 3.11 -8.21
C SER A 296 -17.71 3.12 -7.47
N GLY A 297 -17.69 3.27 -6.15
CA GLY A 297 -18.86 3.04 -5.30
C GLY A 297 -19.23 1.56 -5.12
N GLN A 298 -18.47 0.64 -5.70
CA GLN A 298 -18.64 -0.80 -5.52
C GLN A 298 -18.30 -1.20 -4.09
N THR A 299 -19.10 -2.07 -3.48
CA THR A 299 -18.81 -2.61 -2.16
C THR A 299 -17.72 -3.69 -2.22
N CYS A 300 -17.05 -3.92 -1.10
CA CYS A 300 -16.01 -4.95 -0.99
C CYS A 300 -16.54 -6.35 -1.36
N ASP A 301 -17.76 -6.71 -0.92
CA ASP A 301 -18.37 -8.01 -1.25
C ASP A 301 -18.70 -8.16 -2.73
N GLU A 302 -19.14 -7.09 -3.39
CA GLU A 302 -19.34 -7.07 -4.85
C GLU A 302 -18.02 -7.25 -5.58
N TYR A 303 -16.97 -6.60 -5.10
CA TYR A 303 -15.65 -6.71 -5.70
C TYR A 303 -15.07 -8.14 -5.55
N PHE A 304 -15.18 -8.77 -4.38
CA PHE A 304 -14.76 -10.17 -4.21
C PHE A 304 -15.56 -11.12 -5.11
N ARG A 305 -16.88 -10.92 -5.27
CA ARG A 305 -17.69 -11.70 -6.23
C ARG A 305 -17.26 -11.49 -7.68
N TRP A 306 -16.85 -10.25 -8.02
CA TRP A 306 -16.31 -9.95 -9.35
C TRP A 306 -14.95 -10.61 -9.54
N MET A 307 -14.01 -10.50 -8.60
CA MET A 307 -12.70 -11.17 -8.65
C MET A 307 -12.85 -12.68 -8.85
N ALA A 308 -13.77 -13.32 -8.14
CA ALA A 308 -14.04 -14.75 -8.27
C ALA A 308 -14.41 -15.16 -9.69
N LYS A 309 -15.09 -14.29 -10.45
CA LYS A 309 -15.45 -14.54 -11.84
C LYS A 309 -14.28 -14.36 -12.82
N GLN A 310 -13.20 -13.69 -12.40
CA GLN A 310 -12.02 -13.45 -13.24
C GLN A 310 -11.00 -14.59 -13.17
N VAL A 311 -11.13 -15.50 -12.20
CA VAL A 311 -10.22 -16.63 -12.07
C VAL A 311 -10.73 -17.84 -12.89
N PRO A 312 -9.83 -18.68 -13.42
CA PRO A 312 -10.21 -19.89 -14.14
C PRO A 312 -11.10 -20.80 -13.26
N TRP A 313 -12.11 -21.41 -13.87
CA TRP A 313 -13.10 -22.24 -13.17
C TRP A 313 -12.50 -23.34 -12.28
N TYR A 314 -11.36 -23.90 -12.67
CA TYR A 314 -10.71 -24.96 -11.89
C TYR A 314 -10.15 -24.50 -10.54
N PHE A 315 -9.96 -23.18 -10.32
CA PHE A 315 -9.62 -22.67 -9.00
C PHE A 315 -10.76 -22.87 -8.00
N HIS A 316 -12.01 -22.85 -8.47
CA HIS A 316 -13.18 -23.11 -7.62
C HIS A 316 -13.29 -24.58 -7.17
N LEU A 317 -12.50 -25.47 -7.75
CA LEU A 317 -12.37 -26.85 -7.30
C LEU A 317 -11.54 -26.99 -6.00
N ALA A 318 -10.93 -25.92 -5.51
CA ALA A 318 -10.21 -25.94 -4.24
C ALA A 318 -11.08 -26.46 -3.08
N GLY A 319 -12.41 -26.26 -3.14
CA GLY A 319 -13.36 -26.77 -2.16
C GLY A 319 -13.55 -28.28 -2.12
N VAL A 320 -13.18 -29.01 -3.19
CA VAL A 320 -13.23 -30.49 -3.20
C VAL A 320 -11.97 -31.13 -2.62
N VAL A 321 -10.90 -30.32 -2.40
CA VAL A 321 -9.68 -30.79 -1.76
C VAL A 321 -9.93 -30.94 -0.25
N PRO A 322 -9.69 -32.11 0.35
CA PRO A 322 -9.84 -32.27 1.79
C PRO A 322 -9.02 -31.21 2.56
N PRO A 323 -9.64 -30.52 3.54
CA PRO A 323 -8.98 -29.39 4.25
C PRO A 323 -7.62 -29.72 4.82
N ILE A 324 -7.40 -30.98 5.22
CA ILE A 324 -6.12 -31.43 5.79
C ILE A 324 -4.94 -31.23 4.82
N PHE A 325 -5.13 -31.49 3.52
CA PHE A 325 -4.07 -31.32 2.53
C PHE A 325 -3.77 -29.84 2.29
N ILE A 326 -4.80 -28.98 2.24
CA ILE A 326 -4.61 -27.53 2.17
C ILE A 326 -3.84 -27.05 3.41
N LYS A 327 -4.28 -27.48 4.60
CA LYS A 327 -3.62 -27.16 5.89
C LYS A 327 -2.14 -27.57 5.90
N MET A 328 -1.81 -28.76 5.41
CA MET A 328 -0.42 -29.20 5.30
C MET A 328 0.40 -28.31 4.37
N GLY A 329 -0.16 -27.91 3.22
CA GLY A 329 0.46 -26.96 2.30
C GLY A 329 0.71 -25.61 2.97
N MET A 330 -0.31 -25.05 3.63
CA MET A 330 -0.23 -23.77 4.32
C MET A 330 0.78 -23.80 5.49
N LYS A 331 0.83 -24.90 6.23
CA LYS A 331 1.86 -25.13 7.28
C LYS A 331 3.28 -25.11 6.71
N THR A 332 3.47 -25.65 5.52
CA THR A 332 4.77 -25.61 4.83
C THR A 332 5.18 -24.18 4.51
N ILE A 333 4.22 -23.35 4.08
CA ILE A 333 4.45 -21.93 3.82
C ILE A 333 4.76 -21.18 5.12
N ALA A 334 3.99 -21.40 6.19
CA ALA A 334 4.25 -20.82 7.52
C ALA A 334 5.62 -21.25 8.10
N ASN A 335 6.16 -22.39 7.63
CA ASN A 335 7.46 -22.91 8.06
C ASN A 335 8.59 -22.65 7.05
N LYS A 336 8.40 -21.76 6.07
CA LYS A 336 9.42 -21.47 5.06
C LYS A 336 10.70 -20.95 5.70
N PRO A 337 11.88 -21.51 5.34
CA PRO A 337 13.16 -21.12 5.95
C PRO A 337 13.41 -19.60 5.89
N GLY A 338 13.73 -19.01 7.04
CA GLY A 338 14.08 -17.61 7.22
C GLY A 338 12.89 -16.62 7.20
N LEU A 339 11.77 -16.97 6.58
CA LEU A 339 10.62 -16.07 6.40
C LEU A 339 9.35 -16.52 7.13
N GLY A 340 9.14 -17.81 7.28
CA GLY A 340 7.93 -18.34 7.93
C GLY A 340 7.93 -18.11 9.43
N THR A 341 6.79 -17.75 9.99
CA THR A 341 6.60 -17.54 11.43
C THR A 341 6.91 -18.79 12.25
N LEU A 342 6.43 -19.96 11.82
CA LEU A 342 6.77 -21.24 12.47
C LEU A 342 8.25 -21.61 12.35
N ASN A 343 8.92 -21.19 11.30
CA ASN A 343 10.35 -21.37 11.17
C ASN A 343 11.13 -20.55 12.20
N TRP A 344 10.69 -19.33 12.49
CA TRP A 344 11.29 -18.51 13.54
C TRP A 344 11.13 -19.16 14.91
N ILE A 345 9.95 -19.70 15.21
CA ILE A 345 9.67 -20.40 16.46
C ILE A 345 10.54 -21.66 16.59
N LYS A 346 10.54 -22.51 15.56
CA LYS A 346 11.32 -23.76 15.52
C LYS A 346 12.81 -23.51 15.73
N ASN A 347 13.36 -22.46 15.14
CA ASN A 347 14.79 -22.14 15.21
C ASN A 347 15.13 -21.17 16.35
N ARG A 348 14.20 -20.88 17.25
CA ARG A 348 14.39 -19.94 18.38
C ARG A 348 15.02 -18.61 17.92
N ASN A 349 14.48 -18.03 16.85
CA ASN A 349 14.93 -16.73 16.36
C ASN A 349 14.38 -15.62 17.25
N GLU A 350 15.04 -15.37 18.39
CA GLU A 350 14.61 -14.43 19.43
C GLU A 350 14.27 -13.04 18.89
N LYS A 351 15.05 -12.53 17.92
CA LYS A 351 14.82 -11.21 17.32
C LYS A 351 13.51 -11.15 16.55
N ARG A 352 13.19 -12.18 15.76
CA ARG A 352 11.93 -12.27 15.02
C ARG A 352 10.77 -12.55 15.97
N ILE A 353 10.94 -13.46 16.92
CA ILE A 353 9.92 -13.78 17.93
C ILE A 353 9.55 -12.53 18.73
N SER A 354 10.52 -11.79 19.24
CA SER A 354 10.30 -10.54 19.97
C SER A 354 9.57 -9.50 19.11
N ALA A 355 9.96 -9.34 17.84
CA ALA A 355 9.34 -8.37 16.93
C ALA A 355 7.87 -8.70 16.63
N TYR A 356 7.56 -9.95 16.32
CA TYR A 356 6.25 -10.36 15.79
C TYR A 356 5.29 -10.94 16.82
N PHE A 357 5.79 -11.50 17.91
CA PHE A 357 5.00 -12.13 18.97
C PHE A 357 5.19 -11.46 20.33
N GLY A 358 6.26 -10.71 20.55
CA GLY A 358 6.64 -10.15 21.83
C GLY A 358 7.59 -11.07 22.60
N SER A 359 7.22 -12.34 22.78
CA SER A 359 8.06 -13.37 23.36
C SER A 359 7.64 -14.76 22.87
N TYR A 360 8.42 -15.79 23.23
CA TYR A 360 8.06 -17.18 22.93
C TYR A 360 6.83 -17.61 23.76
N GLU A 361 6.76 -17.19 25.02
CA GLU A 361 5.65 -17.47 25.92
C GLU A 361 4.34 -16.83 25.40
N ALA A 362 4.41 -15.63 24.83
CA ALA A 362 3.28 -14.96 24.20
C ALA A 362 2.78 -15.75 22.98
N TRP A 363 3.67 -16.31 22.18
CA TRP A 363 3.30 -17.21 21.09
C TRP A 363 2.68 -18.51 21.60
N GLU A 364 3.24 -19.11 22.64
CA GLU A 364 2.77 -20.36 23.22
C GLU A 364 1.38 -20.20 23.89
N ALA A 365 1.09 -18.99 24.38
CA ALA A 365 -0.19 -18.62 24.96
C ALA A 365 -1.30 -18.32 23.95
N ILE A 366 -1.01 -18.31 22.63
CA ILE A 366 -2.03 -18.07 21.60
C ILE A 366 -3.08 -19.19 21.67
N PRO A 367 -4.35 -18.87 21.92
CA PRO A 367 -5.40 -19.88 22.05
C PRO A 367 -5.76 -20.50 20.70
N GLY A 368 -6.48 -21.62 20.75
CA GLY A 368 -7.12 -22.19 19.56
C GLY A 368 -8.29 -21.35 19.06
N TRP A 369 -8.85 -21.76 17.93
CA TRP A 369 -9.95 -21.07 17.27
C TRP A 369 -11.21 -20.88 18.13
N ASP A 370 -11.40 -21.70 19.14
CA ASP A 370 -12.51 -21.62 20.10
C ASP A 370 -12.43 -20.40 21.05
N LYS A 371 -11.26 -19.79 21.17
CA LYS A 371 -10.98 -18.69 22.12
C LYS A 371 -10.21 -17.51 21.52
N VAL A 372 -9.68 -17.64 20.30
CA VAL A 372 -8.94 -16.55 19.69
C VAL A 372 -9.91 -15.40 19.35
N ASP A 373 -9.49 -14.18 19.70
CA ASP A 373 -10.25 -12.99 19.36
C ASP A 373 -10.08 -12.64 17.88
N THR A 374 -11.16 -12.80 17.11
CA THR A 374 -11.28 -12.39 15.71
C THR A 374 -12.32 -11.29 15.54
N SER A 375 -12.75 -10.67 16.64
CA SER A 375 -13.76 -9.61 16.58
C SER A 375 -13.28 -8.41 15.80
N ARG A 376 -14.21 -7.77 15.12
CA ARG A 376 -13.98 -6.53 14.41
C ARG A 376 -13.82 -5.40 15.41
N PRO A 377 -12.74 -4.59 15.35
CA PRO A 377 -12.57 -3.46 16.24
C PRO A 377 -13.59 -2.34 15.93
N SER A 378 -13.69 -1.35 16.84
CA SER A 378 -14.63 -0.23 16.70
C SER A 378 -14.45 0.49 15.36
N GLU A 379 -15.56 0.71 14.67
CA GLU A 379 -15.61 1.54 13.45
C GLU A 379 -15.65 3.04 13.75
N THR A 380 -15.84 3.40 15.01
CA THR A 380 -15.71 4.78 15.46
C THR A 380 -14.24 5.05 15.77
N PRO A 381 -13.65 6.12 15.19
CA PRO A 381 -12.30 6.52 15.52
C PRO A 381 -12.12 6.74 17.02
N THR A 382 -11.11 6.08 17.59
CA THR A 382 -10.93 5.98 19.04
C THR A 382 -10.72 7.29 19.77
N PHE A 383 -10.21 8.33 19.09
CA PHE A 383 -10.12 9.67 19.67
C PHE A 383 -11.50 10.33 19.85
N LEU A 384 -12.54 9.89 19.13
CA LEU A 384 -13.92 10.32 19.35
C LEU A 384 -14.54 9.58 20.55
N ASP A 385 -14.18 8.32 20.77
CA ASP A 385 -14.67 7.51 21.89
C ASP A 385 -14.23 8.04 23.26
N HIS A 386 -13.15 8.84 23.30
CA HIS A 386 -12.64 9.47 24.51
C HIS A 386 -13.12 10.92 24.73
N GLY A 387 -14.21 11.30 24.09
CA GLY A 387 -14.75 12.66 24.20
C GLY A 387 -13.88 13.72 23.51
N TYR A 388 -12.97 13.28 22.66
CA TYR A 388 -12.09 14.14 21.92
C TYR A 388 -12.80 14.63 20.63
N ASP A 389 -13.02 15.93 20.53
CA ASP A 389 -13.76 16.54 19.42
C ASP A 389 -12.83 16.96 18.29
N GLU A 390 -12.76 16.14 17.22
CA GLU A 390 -12.00 16.50 16.02
C GLU A 390 -12.61 17.62 15.18
N SER A 391 -13.90 17.93 15.40
CA SER A 391 -14.52 19.08 14.71
C SER A 391 -13.99 20.39 15.24
N LYS A 392 -13.40 20.40 16.46
CA LYS A 392 -12.75 21.56 17.06
C LYS A 392 -11.44 21.85 16.32
N PRO A 393 -11.26 23.05 15.73
CA PRO A 393 -10.00 23.42 15.11
C PRO A 393 -8.80 23.24 16.03
N THR A 394 -7.70 22.73 15.51
CA THR A 394 -6.48 22.45 16.32
C THR A 394 -5.96 23.68 17.06
N ALA A 395 -6.21 24.88 16.51
CA ALA A 395 -5.86 26.15 17.17
C ALA A 395 -6.67 26.43 18.45
N GLU A 396 -7.81 25.78 18.62
CA GLU A 396 -8.67 25.89 19.80
C GLU A 396 -8.40 24.81 20.85
N TRP A 397 -7.51 23.87 20.56
CA TRP A 397 -7.14 22.84 21.49
C TRP A 397 -6.28 23.41 22.61
N ASP A 398 -6.67 23.12 23.83
CA ASP A 398 -5.84 23.41 24.95
C ASP A 398 -4.79 22.30 25.19
N ILE A 399 -3.91 22.54 26.19
CA ILE A 399 -2.86 21.57 26.52
C ILE A 399 -3.44 20.24 27.00
N LYS A 400 -4.65 20.25 27.58
CA LYS A 400 -5.33 19.01 28.01
C LYS A 400 -5.76 18.18 26.81
N ASP A 401 -6.40 18.80 25.80
CA ASP A 401 -6.80 18.15 24.54
C ASP A 401 -5.58 17.50 23.86
N MET A 402 -4.47 18.23 23.78
CA MET A 402 -3.22 17.73 23.18
C MET A 402 -2.61 16.57 23.96
N ARG A 403 -2.65 16.60 25.29
CA ARG A 403 -2.14 15.54 26.15
C ARG A 403 -2.98 14.26 26.03
N GLU A 404 -4.29 14.38 26.02
CA GLU A 404 -5.20 13.26 25.89
C GLU A 404 -5.02 12.59 24.54
N ALA A 405 -4.93 13.36 23.45
CA ALA A 405 -4.66 12.84 22.12
C ALA A 405 -3.31 12.12 22.00
N ALA A 406 -2.26 12.69 22.60
CA ALA A 406 -0.92 12.10 22.58
C ALA A 406 -0.86 10.83 23.43
N ALA A 407 -1.40 10.84 24.64
CA ALA A 407 -1.42 9.68 25.53
C ALA A 407 -2.20 8.52 24.91
N PHE A 408 -3.33 8.82 24.32
CA PHE A 408 -4.19 7.86 23.66
C PHE A 408 -3.49 7.14 22.49
N ARG A 409 -2.66 7.85 21.71
CA ARG A 409 -1.88 7.29 20.60
C ARG A 409 -0.57 6.64 21.02
N GLY A 410 -0.34 6.45 22.33
CA GLY A 410 0.90 5.87 22.86
C GLY A 410 2.11 6.80 22.77
N GLY A 411 1.90 8.06 22.40
CA GLY A 411 2.93 9.09 22.37
C GLY A 411 3.17 9.70 23.76
N LYS A 412 4.39 10.17 24.01
CA LYS A 412 4.67 11.05 25.15
C LYS A 412 4.17 12.45 24.82
N CYS A 413 3.30 12.98 25.66
CA CYS A 413 2.90 14.38 25.56
C CYS A 413 4.05 15.29 25.95
N LEU A 414 4.29 16.31 25.16
CA LEU A 414 5.19 17.40 25.53
C LEU A 414 4.62 18.17 26.72
N SER A 415 5.37 18.22 27.83
CA SER A 415 5.04 19.14 28.92
C SER A 415 5.23 20.56 28.41
N PRO A 416 4.41 21.55 28.89
CA PRO A 416 4.62 22.96 28.60
C PRO A 416 6.00 23.48 29.03
N THR A 417 6.67 22.71 29.89
CA THR A 417 8.02 23.03 30.40
C THR A 417 9.13 22.30 29.61
N MET A 418 8.78 21.46 28.65
CA MET A 418 9.78 20.78 27.80
C MET A 418 10.41 21.77 26.82
N THR A 419 11.72 21.76 26.75
CA THR A 419 12.51 22.54 25.80
C THR A 419 12.78 21.75 24.55
N LYS A 420 13.29 22.40 23.48
CA LYS A 420 13.73 21.70 22.26
C LYS A 420 14.80 20.63 22.52
N GLY A 421 15.57 20.74 23.60
CA GLY A 421 16.57 19.73 23.99
C GLY A 421 15.95 18.44 24.51
N ASP A 422 14.77 18.51 25.13
CA ASP A 422 14.05 17.34 25.65
C ASP A 422 13.39 16.50 24.55
N LEU A 423 13.35 17.01 23.32
CA LEU A 423 12.83 16.32 22.12
C LEU A 423 13.89 15.46 21.43
N ALA A 424 15.16 15.61 21.78
CA ALA A 424 16.29 14.94 21.13
C ALA A 424 16.70 13.63 21.83
N THR A 425 16.08 13.27 22.94
CA THR A 425 16.25 12.01 23.70
C THR A 425 15.00 11.14 23.60
#